data_bb52da6717ec0b334895023340c666a1
#
_entry.id   bb52da6717ec0b334895023340c666a1
#
_cell.length_a   1.000
_cell.length_b   1.000
_cell.length_c   1.000
_cell.angle_alpha   90.00
_cell.angle_beta   90.00
_cell.angle_gamma   90.00
#
_symmetry.space_group_name_H-M   'P 1'
#
loop_
_entity.id
_entity.type
_entity.pdbx_description
1 polymer ?
#
loop_
_entity_poly.entity_id
_entity_poly.type
_entity_poly.pdbx_seq_one_letter_code
_entity_poly.pdbx_strand_id
1 'polypeptide(L)'
;MVVSWLVQTPISLLLGVFTAGTQRYRALLAVLYFVPLLLSSAAVAIAFKAILDPNFGIGGAVGFLAQDWLGDPDLVLYVVIFVIAWQFVPFHTLLYQAGVRQIPVTLYEAATIDGANRWQQFRHITLPQLRYTIVTSSTLMLTGSLTYFDVVFVLTGGGPGTATRLLPLDM
;
A
#
# COMPACT_ATOMS: atom_id res chain seq x y z
N MET A 1 4.95 11.23 -4.71
CA MET A 1 3.65 11.48 -4.05
C MET A 1 2.46 11.02 -4.89
N VAL A 2 2.15 11.63 -6.04
CA VAL A 2 0.97 11.28 -6.85
C VAL A 2 0.99 9.82 -7.31
N VAL A 3 2.10 9.32 -7.81
CA VAL A 3 2.24 7.92 -8.27
C VAL A 3 2.02 6.94 -7.10
N SER A 4 2.60 7.22 -5.95
CA SER A 4 2.40 6.41 -4.74
C SER A 4 0.93 6.37 -4.31
N TRP A 5 0.25 7.52 -4.34
CA TRP A 5 -1.18 7.61 -4.05
C TRP A 5 -2.04 6.84 -5.07
N LEU A 6 -1.73 6.95 -6.37
CA LEU A 6 -2.43 6.24 -7.45
C LEU A 6 -2.29 4.71 -7.32
N VAL A 7 -1.17 4.22 -6.81
CA VAL A 7 -0.94 2.79 -6.59
C VAL A 7 -1.60 2.32 -5.29
N GLN A 8 -1.37 3.02 -4.19
CA GLN A 8 -1.80 2.58 -2.87
C GLN A 8 -3.33 2.66 -2.67
N THR A 9 -3.97 3.72 -3.17
CA THR A 9 -5.42 3.93 -2.96
C THR A 9 -6.28 2.82 -3.58
N PRO A 10 -6.13 2.43 -4.87
CA PRO A 10 -6.92 1.35 -5.44
C PRO A 10 -6.66 0.00 -4.77
N ILE A 11 -5.39 -0.30 -4.48
CA ILE A 11 -5.01 -1.57 -3.84
C ILE A 11 -5.63 -1.65 -2.45
N SER A 12 -5.47 -0.62 -1.61
CA SER A 12 -6.02 -0.58 -0.26
C SER A 12 -7.55 -0.65 -0.26
N LEU A 13 -8.21 0.06 -1.20
CA LEU A 13 -9.65 0.07 -1.32
C LEU A 13 -10.19 -1.34 -1.68
N LEU A 14 -9.61 -1.97 -2.70
CA LEU A 14 -10.03 -3.30 -3.12
C LEU A 14 -9.79 -4.34 -2.01
N LEU A 15 -8.64 -4.29 -1.35
CA LEU A 15 -8.32 -5.16 -0.23
C LEU A 15 -9.25 -4.89 0.97
N GLY A 16 -9.56 -3.62 1.26
CA GLY A 16 -10.48 -3.23 2.33
C GLY A 16 -11.88 -3.76 2.11
N VAL A 17 -12.40 -3.62 0.90
CA VAL A 17 -13.71 -4.18 0.51
C VAL A 17 -13.68 -5.72 0.58
N PHE A 18 -12.62 -6.35 0.07
CA PHE A 18 -12.49 -7.81 0.11
C PHE A 18 -12.41 -8.34 1.54
N THR A 19 -11.62 -7.73 2.41
CA THR A 19 -11.41 -8.18 3.80
C THR A 19 -12.55 -7.80 4.74
N ALA A 20 -13.45 -6.90 4.34
CA ALA A 20 -14.65 -6.55 5.13
C ALA A 20 -15.65 -7.70 5.29
N GLY A 21 -15.59 -8.73 4.44
CA GLY A 21 -16.45 -9.91 4.54
C GLY A 21 -16.21 -10.73 5.81
N THR A 22 -17.22 -11.51 6.21
CA THR A 22 -17.30 -12.22 7.51
C THR A 22 -16.60 -13.59 7.53
N GLN A 23 -16.03 -14.04 6.43
CA GLN A 23 -15.44 -15.38 6.32
C GLN A 23 -14.14 -15.49 7.10
N ARG A 24 -13.94 -16.59 7.85
CA ARG A 24 -12.78 -16.81 8.73
C ARG A 24 -11.43 -16.72 8.02
N TYR A 25 -11.32 -17.21 6.78
CA TYR A 25 -10.06 -17.12 6.01
C TYR A 25 -9.66 -15.69 5.70
N ARG A 26 -10.62 -14.76 5.57
CA ARG A 26 -10.34 -13.34 5.35
C ARG A 26 -9.73 -12.69 6.59
N ALA A 27 -10.14 -13.13 7.78
CA ALA A 27 -9.54 -12.68 9.03
C ALA A 27 -8.07 -13.15 9.13
N LEU A 28 -7.78 -14.42 8.77
CA LEU A 28 -6.42 -14.94 8.74
C LEU A 28 -5.54 -14.19 7.73
N LEU A 29 -6.05 -13.97 6.52
CA LEU A 29 -5.35 -13.16 5.51
C LEU A 29 -5.09 -11.74 5.99
N ALA A 30 -6.06 -11.13 6.70
CA ALA A 30 -5.88 -9.81 7.28
C ALA A 30 -4.72 -9.82 8.28
N VAL A 31 -4.63 -10.79 9.20
CA VAL A 31 -3.53 -10.89 10.16
C VAL A 31 -2.18 -10.97 9.45
N LEU A 32 -2.02 -11.86 8.46
CA LEU A 32 -0.77 -12.01 7.70
C LEU A 32 -0.42 -10.72 6.94
N TYR A 33 -1.43 -10.08 6.40
CA TYR A 33 -1.27 -8.85 5.62
C TYR A 33 -0.87 -7.65 6.49
N PHE A 34 -1.20 -7.66 7.80
CA PHE A 34 -0.82 -6.60 8.73
C PHE A 34 0.58 -6.72 9.31
N VAL A 35 1.28 -7.86 9.13
CA VAL A 35 2.64 -8.06 9.62
C VAL A 35 3.59 -6.91 9.22
N PRO A 36 3.60 -6.43 7.96
CA PRO A 36 4.47 -5.32 7.57
C PRO A 36 4.32 -4.05 8.41
N LEU A 37 3.10 -3.74 8.81
CA LEU A 37 2.79 -2.54 9.58
C LEU A 37 3.36 -2.59 11.01
N LEU A 38 3.62 -3.77 11.54
CA LEU A 38 4.18 -3.97 12.88
C LEU A 38 5.70 -3.79 12.91
N LEU A 39 6.36 -3.80 11.76
CA LEU A 39 7.80 -3.63 11.65
C LEU A 39 8.16 -2.14 11.60
N SER A 40 9.31 -1.77 12.19
CA SER A 40 9.80 -0.40 12.04
C SER A 40 10.20 -0.14 10.59
N SER A 41 10.02 1.09 10.12
CA SER A 41 10.35 1.49 8.74
C SER A 41 11.84 1.26 8.42
N ALA A 42 12.73 1.49 9.39
CA ALA A 42 14.15 1.21 9.24
C ALA A 42 14.44 -0.29 9.07
N ALA A 43 13.77 -1.16 9.86
CA ALA A 43 13.93 -2.61 9.74
C ALA A 43 13.43 -3.12 8.38
N VAL A 44 12.30 -2.60 7.90
CA VAL A 44 11.78 -2.91 6.56
C VAL A 44 12.78 -2.49 5.49
N ALA A 45 13.32 -1.27 5.56
CA ALA A 45 14.29 -0.78 4.59
C ALA A 45 15.57 -1.63 4.57
N ILE A 46 16.11 -2.01 5.73
CA ILE A 46 17.29 -2.90 5.84
C ILE A 46 16.99 -4.27 5.22
N ALA A 47 15.82 -4.84 5.53
CA ALA A 47 15.42 -6.14 4.98
C ALA A 47 15.30 -6.09 3.46
N PHE A 48 14.64 -5.08 2.90
CA PHE A 48 14.54 -4.92 1.45
C PHE A 48 15.88 -4.63 0.78
N LYS A 49 16.77 -3.86 1.43
CA LYS A 49 18.12 -3.63 0.94
C LYS A 49 18.91 -4.93 0.84
N ALA A 50 18.80 -5.82 1.82
CA ALA A 50 19.45 -7.13 1.79
C ALA A 50 18.81 -8.07 0.75
N ILE A 51 17.48 -8.04 0.61
CA ILE A 51 16.74 -8.87 -0.37
C ILE A 51 17.07 -8.45 -1.81
N LEU A 52 17.19 -7.15 -2.06
CA LEU A 52 17.42 -6.58 -3.39
C LEU A 52 18.90 -6.41 -3.74
N ASP A 53 19.83 -6.87 -2.88
CA ASP A 53 21.25 -6.86 -3.16
C ASP A 53 21.55 -7.77 -4.37
N PRO A 54 22.20 -7.25 -5.44
CA PRO A 54 22.43 -8.03 -6.65
C PRO A 54 23.38 -9.23 -6.46
N ASN A 55 24.23 -9.20 -5.43
CA ASN A 55 25.21 -10.24 -5.18
C ASN A 55 24.76 -11.29 -4.16
N PHE A 56 24.07 -10.84 -3.10
CA PHE A 56 23.71 -11.68 -1.94
C PHE A 56 22.18 -11.83 -1.75
N GLY A 57 21.36 -11.05 -2.45
CA GLY A 57 19.91 -11.08 -2.35
C GLY A 57 19.25 -12.13 -3.24
N ILE A 58 17.95 -11.98 -3.45
CA ILE A 58 17.14 -12.86 -4.31
C ILE A 58 17.68 -12.86 -5.76
N GLY A 59 18.29 -11.76 -6.21
CA GLY A 59 18.91 -11.63 -7.51
C GLY A 59 19.99 -12.67 -7.76
N GLY A 60 20.80 -13.01 -6.75
CA GLY A 60 21.81 -14.05 -6.86
C GLY A 60 21.24 -15.47 -7.05
N ALA A 61 19.99 -15.71 -6.58
CA ALA A 61 19.32 -17.00 -6.70
C ALA A 61 18.45 -17.12 -7.95
N VAL A 62 17.93 -16.01 -8.48
CA VAL A 62 16.98 -15.99 -9.60
C VAL A 62 17.48 -15.00 -10.66
N GLY A 63 18.12 -15.50 -11.68
CA GLY A 63 18.90 -14.74 -12.66
C GLY A 63 18.16 -13.55 -13.33
N PHE A 64 16.84 -13.61 -13.56
CA PHE A 64 16.10 -12.48 -14.12
C PHE A 64 15.86 -11.35 -13.11
N LEU A 65 16.05 -11.61 -11.81
CA LEU A 65 16.00 -10.61 -10.73
C LEU A 65 17.40 -10.11 -10.35
N ALA A 66 18.47 -10.61 -10.98
CA ALA A 66 19.86 -10.21 -10.79
C ALA A 66 20.14 -8.82 -11.40
N GLN A 67 19.29 -7.85 -11.11
CA GLN A 67 19.38 -6.47 -11.56
C GLN A 67 19.71 -5.59 -10.35
N ASP A 68 20.46 -4.54 -10.57
CA ASP A 68 20.75 -3.55 -9.52
C ASP A 68 19.55 -2.62 -9.31
N TRP A 69 18.57 -3.12 -8.55
CA TRP A 69 17.32 -2.44 -8.28
C TRP A 69 17.46 -1.10 -7.55
N LEU A 70 18.53 -0.96 -6.75
CA LEU A 70 18.77 0.23 -5.92
C LEU A 70 19.83 1.14 -6.52
N GLY A 71 20.69 0.63 -7.41
CA GLY A 71 21.72 1.41 -8.09
C GLY A 71 21.28 1.99 -9.42
N ASP A 72 20.17 1.53 -10.00
CA ASP A 72 19.62 2.04 -11.26
C ASP A 72 18.71 3.24 -11.01
N PRO A 73 19.05 4.46 -11.55
CA PRO A 73 18.24 5.67 -11.37
C PRO A 73 16.81 5.57 -11.89
N ASP A 74 16.57 4.74 -12.91
CA ASP A 74 15.26 4.59 -13.53
C ASP A 74 14.34 3.65 -12.73
N LEU A 75 14.93 2.73 -11.98
CA LEU A 75 14.20 1.70 -11.22
C LEU A 75 14.02 2.04 -9.75
N VAL A 76 14.99 2.71 -9.14
CA VAL A 76 15.03 2.96 -7.69
C VAL A 76 13.76 3.64 -7.16
N LEU A 77 13.18 4.57 -7.92
CA LEU A 77 11.95 5.25 -7.52
C LEU A 77 10.76 4.28 -7.41
N TYR A 78 10.64 3.34 -8.35
CA TYR A 78 9.57 2.32 -8.32
C TYR A 78 9.76 1.35 -7.17
N VAL A 79 11.01 1.00 -6.86
CA VAL A 79 11.35 0.16 -5.70
C VAL A 79 10.97 0.85 -4.39
N VAL A 80 11.32 2.12 -4.24
CA VAL A 80 10.93 2.92 -3.06
C VAL A 80 9.40 2.98 -2.92
N ILE A 81 8.68 3.26 -4.01
CA ILE A 81 7.21 3.28 -4.00
C ILE A 81 6.65 1.91 -3.60
N PHE A 82 7.22 0.83 -4.12
CA PHE A 82 6.80 -0.53 -3.79
C PHE A 82 7.00 -0.86 -2.31
N VAL A 83 8.19 -0.56 -1.75
CA VAL A 83 8.50 -0.82 -0.33
C VAL A 83 7.57 -0.03 0.59
N ILE A 84 7.36 1.26 0.29
CA ILE A 84 6.43 2.11 1.04
C ILE A 84 5.00 1.57 0.92
N ALA A 85 4.56 1.21 -0.29
CA ALA A 85 3.24 0.63 -0.51
C ALA A 85 3.06 -0.68 0.27
N TRP A 86 4.03 -1.58 0.19
CA TRP A 86 4.00 -2.86 0.91
C TRP A 86 3.84 -2.65 2.43
N GLN A 87 4.49 -1.65 3.01
CA GLN A 87 4.42 -1.37 4.43
C GLN A 87 3.12 -0.68 4.85
N PHE A 88 2.63 0.31 4.09
CA PHE A 88 1.55 1.19 4.52
C PHE A 88 0.17 0.89 3.92
N VAL A 89 0.09 0.16 2.79
CA VAL A 89 -1.20 -0.29 2.24
C VAL A 89 -2.07 -1.02 3.28
N PRO A 90 -1.52 -1.86 4.20
CA PRO A 90 -2.30 -2.46 5.27
C PRO A 90 -3.05 -1.46 6.14
N PHE A 91 -2.44 -0.36 6.52
CA PHE A 91 -3.07 0.68 7.33
C PHE A 91 -4.30 1.28 6.63
N HIS A 92 -4.14 1.66 5.36
CA HIS A 92 -5.24 2.21 4.56
C HIS A 92 -6.33 1.18 4.28
N THR A 93 -5.94 -0.09 4.12
CA THR A 93 -6.89 -1.22 4.01
C THR A 93 -7.79 -1.32 5.24
N LEU A 94 -7.23 -1.16 6.46
CA LEU A 94 -8.04 -1.12 7.70
C LEU A 94 -9.06 0.02 7.71
N LEU A 95 -8.66 1.21 7.26
CA LEU A 95 -9.58 2.35 7.19
C LEU A 95 -10.75 2.05 6.25
N TYR A 96 -10.47 1.51 5.06
CA TYR A 96 -11.53 1.13 4.11
C TYR A 96 -12.37 -0.03 4.62
N GLN A 97 -11.77 -1.05 5.24
CA GLN A 97 -12.48 -2.17 5.85
C GLN A 97 -13.46 -1.68 6.93
N ALA A 98 -13.01 -0.78 7.81
CA ALA A 98 -13.85 -0.18 8.84
C ALA A 98 -14.99 0.64 8.23
N GLY A 99 -14.71 1.42 7.17
CA GLY A 99 -15.72 2.17 6.44
C GLY A 99 -16.77 1.29 5.78
N VAL A 100 -16.36 0.19 5.13
CA VAL A 100 -17.30 -0.77 4.52
C VAL A 100 -18.20 -1.41 5.55
N ARG A 101 -17.68 -1.77 6.72
CA ARG A 101 -18.46 -2.40 7.80
C ARG A 101 -19.49 -1.47 8.44
N GLN A 102 -19.39 -0.17 8.24
CA GLN A 102 -20.38 0.80 8.70
C GLN A 102 -21.54 0.98 7.74
N ILE A 103 -21.45 0.47 6.51
CA ILE A 103 -22.52 0.57 5.53
C ILE A 103 -23.65 -0.40 5.93
N PRO A 104 -24.90 0.09 6.11
CA PRO A 104 -26.02 -0.76 6.47
C PRO A 104 -26.25 -1.88 5.46
N VAL A 105 -26.36 -3.12 5.96
CA VAL A 105 -26.59 -4.31 5.11
C VAL A 105 -27.88 -4.21 4.31
N THR A 106 -28.88 -3.51 4.83
CA THR A 106 -30.18 -3.28 4.19
C THR A 106 -30.05 -2.62 2.81
N LEU A 107 -29.02 -1.77 2.59
CA LEU A 107 -28.77 -1.17 1.28
C LEU A 107 -28.37 -2.22 0.24
N TYR A 108 -27.59 -3.22 0.64
CA TYR A 108 -27.17 -4.30 -0.24
C TYR A 108 -28.31 -5.30 -0.49
N GLU A 109 -29.15 -5.54 0.52
CA GLU A 109 -30.33 -6.40 0.40
C GLU A 109 -31.34 -5.78 -0.57
N ALA A 110 -31.66 -4.49 -0.43
CA ALA A 110 -32.54 -3.77 -1.35
C ALA A 110 -32.00 -3.80 -2.79
N ALA A 111 -30.71 -3.49 -2.97
CA ALA A 111 -30.08 -3.54 -4.28
C ALA A 111 -30.10 -4.96 -4.91
N THR A 112 -30.04 -6.00 -4.07
CA THR A 112 -30.14 -7.38 -4.56
C THR A 112 -31.55 -7.69 -5.04
N ILE A 113 -32.58 -7.20 -4.35
CA ILE A 113 -33.99 -7.32 -4.76
C ILE A 113 -34.20 -6.59 -6.09
N ASP A 114 -33.57 -5.43 -6.27
CA ASP A 114 -33.60 -4.64 -7.52
C ASP A 114 -32.76 -5.28 -8.65
N GLY A 115 -32.15 -6.45 -8.43
CA GLY A 115 -31.36 -7.18 -9.43
C GLY A 115 -29.96 -6.64 -9.66
N ALA A 116 -29.44 -5.76 -8.79
CA ALA A 116 -28.10 -5.21 -8.92
C ALA A 116 -27.03 -6.28 -8.67
N ASN A 117 -26.11 -6.44 -9.60
CA ASN A 117 -24.93 -7.30 -9.44
C ASN A 117 -23.89 -6.68 -8.50
N ARG A 118 -22.88 -7.48 -8.08
CA ARG A 118 -21.84 -7.04 -7.12
C ARG A 118 -21.06 -5.82 -7.58
N TRP A 119 -20.80 -5.68 -8.89
CA TRP A 119 -20.11 -4.52 -9.44
C TRP A 119 -20.97 -3.26 -9.35
N GLN A 120 -22.27 -3.38 -9.63
CA GLN A 120 -23.23 -2.28 -9.49
C GLN A 120 -23.35 -1.84 -8.03
N GLN A 121 -23.45 -2.80 -7.09
CA GLN A 121 -23.45 -2.53 -5.66
C GLN A 121 -22.16 -1.84 -5.21
N PHE A 122 -20.99 -2.30 -5.67
CA PHE A 122 -19.72 -1.64 -5.37
C PHE A 122 -19.70 -0.19 -5.87
N ARG A 123 -20.11 0.04 -7.14
CA ARG A 123 -20.02 1.36 -7.77
C ARG A 123 -21.07 2.35 -7.22
N HIS A 124 -22.29 1.89 -6.92
CA HIS A 124 -23.41 2.77 -6.58
C HIS A 124 -23.71 2.83 -5.06
N ILE A 125 -23.25 1.86 -4.27
CA ILE A 125 -23.44 1.84 -2.82
C ILE A 125 -22.10 2.01 -2.11
N THR A 126 -21.16 1.07 -2.30
CA THR A 126 -19.92 1.02 -1.53
C THR A 126 -19.05 2.24 -1.78
N LEU A 127 -18.75 2.54 -3.02
CA LEU A 127 -17.83 3.62 -3.39
C LEU A 127 -18.34 5.03 -2.97
N PRO A 128 -19.62 5.39 -3.20
CA PRO A 128 -20.16 6.66 -2.71
C PRO A 128 -20.19 6.79 -1.18
N GLN A 129 -20.51 5.70 -0.46
CA GLN A 129 -20.50 5.70 1.00
C GLN A 129 -19.09 5.85 1.58
N LEU A 130 -18.08 5.34 0.89
CA LEU A 130 -16.67 5.44 1.30
C LEU A 130 -16.02 6.80 0.96
N ARG A 131 -16.73 7.75 0.35
CA ARG A 131 -16.14 9.02 -0.12
C ARG A 131 -15.34 9.75 0.96
N TYR A 132 -15.85 9.84 2.17
CA TYR A 132 -15.16 10.50 3.28
C TYR A 132 -13.95 9.69 3.75
N THR A 133 -14.06 8.38 3.79
CA THR A 133 -12.92 7.50 4.12
C THR A 133 -11.83 7.60 3.06
N ILE A 134 -12.19 7.73 1.77
CA ILE A 134 -11.24 7.94 0.67
C ILE A 134 -10.51 9.27 0.85
N VAL A 135 -11.23 10.35 1.14
CA VAL A 135 -10.62 11.66 1.39
C VAL A 135 -9.68 11.61 2.60
N THR A 136 -10.12 11.05 3.72
CA THR A 136 -9.29 10.91 4.93
C THR A 136 -8.04 10.07 4.65
N SER A 137 -8.19 8.89 4.03
CA SER A 137 -7.08 8.03 3.65
C SER A 137 -6.10 8.73 2.71
N SER A 138 -6.60 9.45 1.69
CA SER A 138 -5.79 10.22 0.76
C SER A 138 -5.01 11.34 1.46
N THR A 139 -5.65 12.06 2.39
CA THR A 139 -4.99 13.11 3.18
C THR A 139 -3.85 12.51 4.01
N LEU A 140 -4.10 11.38 4.68
CA LEU A 140 -3.07 10.68 5.47
C LEU A 140 -1.91 10.17 4.59
N MET A 141 -2.20 9.63 3.39
CA MET A 141 -1.17 9.22 2.44
C MET A 141 -0.31 10.41 1.99
N LEU A 142 -0.94 11.53 1.63
CA LEU A 142 -0.22 12.72 1.18
C LEU A 142 0.63 13.32 2.30
N THR A 143 0.09 13.43 3.51
CA THR A 143 0.82 13.93 4.68
C THR A 143 1.97 12.98 5.05
N GLY A 144 1.70 11.67 5.10
CA GLY A 144 2.71 10.64 5.37
C GLY A 144 3.84 10.65 4.36
N SER A 145 3.54 10.91 3.08
CA SER A 145 4.56 10.95 2.02
C SER A 145 5.60 12.07 2.19
N LEU A 146 5.29 13.07 3.01
CA LEU A 146 6.25 14.12 3.38
C LEU A 146 7.21 13.68 4.50
N THR A 147 6.86 12.63 5.23
CA THR A 147 7.59 12.16 6.43
C THR A 147 8.27 10.81 6.25
N TYR A 148 8.26 10.21 5.06
CA TYR A 148 8.92 8.90 4.78
C TYR A 148 10.45 9.01 4.70
N PHE A 149 11.06 9.81 5.58
CA PHE A 149 12.49 10.00 5.64
C PHE A 149 13.24 8.69 5.91
N ASP A 150 12.81 7.94 6.94
CA ASP A 150 13.55 6.76 7.43
C ASP A 150 13.68 5.68 6.35
N VAL A 151 12.59 5.37 5.63
CA VAL A 151 12.60 4.33 4.58
C VAL A 151 13.56 4.73 3.46
N VAL A 152 13.45 5.97 2.95
CA VAL A 152 14.25 6.42 1.82
C VAL A 152 15.71 6.58 2.21
N PHE A 153 15.98 7.14 3.38
CA PHE A 153 17.33 7.33 3.88
C PHE A 153 18.08 6.00 4.07
N VAL A 154 17.44 5.02 4.72
CA VAL A 154 18.06 3.71 4.98
C VAL A 154 18.18 2.89 3.70
N LEU A 155 17.17 2.94 2.81
CA LEU A 155 17.15 2.15 1.59
C LEU A 155 18.15 2.63 0.54
N THR A 156 18.17 3.95 0.27
CA THR A 156 18.90 4.55 -0.86
C THR A 156 19.84 5.71 -0.49
N GLY A 157 19.68 6.31 0.70
CA GLY A 157 20.41 7.52 1.07
C GLY A 157 20.12 8.74 0.18
N GLY A 158 18.99 8.71 -0.58
CA GLY A 158 18.63 9.73 -1.57
C GLY A 158 19.16 9.45 -2.99
N GLY A 159 19.98 8.39 -3.17
CA GLY A 159 20.61 8.01 -4.44
C GLY A 159 19.82 6.99 -5.28
N PRO A 160 20.38 6.55 -6.42
CA PRO A 160 21.58 7.05 -7.08
C PRO A 160 21.45 8.51 -7.58
N GLY A 161 22.51 9.27 -7.46
CA GLY A 161 22.47 10.72 -7.76
C GLY A 161 21.44 11.46 -6.87
N THR A 162 20.37 11.99 -7.47
CA THR A 162 19.27 12.69 -6.77
C THR A 162 17.90 12.01 -7.01
N ALA A 163 17.87 10.78 -7.53
CA ALA A 163 16.65 10.12 -8.01
C ALA A 163 15.59 9.90 -6.91
N THR A 164 16.02 9.65 -5.67
CA THR A 164 15.14 9.45 -4.52
C THR A 164 15.26 10.55 -3.45
N ARG A 165 15.78 11.73 -3.83
CA ARG A 165 15.98 12.84 -2.90
C ARG A 165 14.62 13.39 -2.43
N LEU A 166 14.46 13.47 -1.13
CA LEU A 166 13.28 14.03 -0.47
C LEU A 166 13.64 15.31 0.27
N LEU A 167 12.67 16.22 0.42
CA LEU A 167 12.81 17.46 1.20
C LEU A 167 13.50 17.26 2.57
N PRO A 168 13.17 16.22 3.37
CA PRO A 168 13.83 15.98 4.64
C PRO A 168 15.31 15.54 4.54
N LEU A 169 15.79 15.18 3.35
CA LEU A 169 17.20 14.84 3.13
C LEU A 169 18.08 16.09 2.87
N ASP A 170 17.44 17.22 2.58
CA ASP A 170 18.11 18.50 2.29
C ASP A 170 18.13 19.45 3.49
N MET A 171 17.48 19.06 4.60
CA MET A 171 17.42 19.84 5.85
C MET A 171 18.43 19.36 6.88
#